data_0abe20e0ac6636de5a107478e506a300
#
_entry.id   0abe20e0ac6636de5a107478e506a300
#
_cell.length_a   1.000
_cell.length_b   1.000
_cell.length_c   1.000
_cell.angle_alpha   90.00
_cell.angle_beta   90.00
_cell.angle_gamma   90.00
#
_symmetry.space_group_name_H-M   'P 1'
#
loop_
_entity.id
_entity.type
_entity.pdbx_description
1 polymer ?
#
loop_
_entity_poly.entity_id
_entity_poly.type
_entity_poly.pdbx_seq_one_letter_code
_entity_poly.pdbx_strand_id
1 'polypeptide(L)'
;MKLPPLNALRVFVAAAEHLSFTRAAASLGLTQGAVSRHVQTLEEYYAATLFTRQARGLALTAEGEALVKPAREAFQLLNEASEALRLRQSDLRVRMPPTPAMRWVLPNLPDFQARYPEYTLHLLTQLMVHDKPFNRAEYDLAVIGMPRPEAPPDLRLECLCREKLIPVCSPALLSGPHPLNTPDDLRHHTLLHPWRDQDTWRRWLLLAGATQVNPESGVTFDALEYALHAAVAGMGVTLAQASMVTQDLDSGRLVIPFDTVLETEGAYYLVYPHEMAELPKVRAFRDWLVSTMAKSEAASWLSRQGY
;
A
#
# COMPACT_ATOMS: atom_id res chain seq x y z
N MET A 1 -18.57 18.82 -31.04
CA MET A 1 -18.09 20.12 -30.50
C MET A 1 -16.99 20.61 -31.42
N LYS A 2 -17.09 21.82 -31.97
CA LYS A 2 -16.05 22.38 -32.86
C LYS A 2 -15.11 23.25 -32.00
N LEU A 3 -13.93 22.75 -31.69
CA LEU A 3 -12.93 23.46 -30.94
C LEU A 3 -11.95 24.23 -31.83
N PRO A 4 -11.40 25.35 -31.38
CA PRO A 4 -10.30 26.03 -32.06
C PRO A 4 -9.05 25.15 -32.10
N PRO A 5 -8.07 25.44 -32.96
CA PRO A 5 -6.78 24.74 -32.96
C PRO A 5 -6.07 24.91 -31.61
N LEU A 6 -6.07 23.85 -30.78
CA LEU A 6 -5.61 23.93 -29.37
C LEU A 6 -4.15 24.37 -29.24
N ASN A 7 -3.26 23.97 -30.16
CA ASN A 7 -1.89 24.43 -30.17
C ASN A 7 -1.79 25.95 -30.44
N ALA A 8 -2.60 26.47 -31.36
CA ALA A 8 -2.64 27.88 -31.63
C ALA A 8 -3.19 28.67 -30.43
N LEU A 9 -4.23 28.14 -29.77
CA LEU A 9 -4.79 28.73 -28.56
C LEU A 9 -3.75 28.74 -27.40
N ARG A 10 -2.97 27.69 -27.22
CA ARG A 10 -1.89 27.64 -26.24
C ARG A 10 -0.80 28.68 -26.50
N VAL A 11 -0.39 28.83 -27.76
CA VAL A 11 0.60 29.83 -28.18
C VAL A 11 0.06 31.24 -27.98
N PHE A 12 -1.21 31.48 -28.28
CA PHE A 12 -1.89 32.75 -28.02
C PHE A 12 -1.87 33.12 -26.53
N VAL A 13 -2.21 32.19 -25.64
CA VAL A 13 -2.18 32.42 -24.18
C VAL A 13 -0.77 32.81 -23.72
N ALA A 14 0.28 32.11 -24.15
CA ALA A 14 1.65 32.42 -23.81
C ALA A 14 2.08 33.78 -24.40
N ALA A 15 1.66 34.13 -25.62
CA ALA A 15 1.93 35.42 -26.24
C ALA A 15 1.25 36.57 -25.47
N ALA A 16 0.04 36.35 -24.97
CA ALA A 16 -0.70 37.31 -24.16
C ALA A 16 -0.05 37.54 -22.78
N GLU A 17 0.44 36.48 -22.16
CA GLU A 17 1.16 36.60 -20.86
C GLU A 17 2.43 37.42 -20.95
N HIS A 18 3.18 37.27 -22.04
CA HIS A 18 4.44 37.95 -22.21
C HIS A 18 4.31 39.30 -22.93
N LEU A 19 3.17 39.56 -23.59
CA LEU A 19 3.00 40.70 -24.52
C LEU A 19 4.19 40.84 -25.50
N SER A 20 4.74 39.71 -25.93
CA SER A 20 5.92 39.58 -26.77
C SER A 20 6.02 38.22 -27.43
N PHE A 21 5.99 38.17 -28.75
CA PHE A 21 6.16 36.93 -29.51
C PHE A 21 7.54 36.29 -29.30
N THR A 22 8.58 37.09 -29.11
CA THR A 22 9.93 36.61 -28.86
C THR A 22 10.02 35.91 -27.47
N ARG A 23 9.46 36.51 -26.42
CA ARG A 23 9.44 35.92 -25.08
C ARG A 23 8.55 34.67 -25.03
N ALA A 24 7.41 34.73 -25.66
CA ALA A 24 6.52 33.53 -25.79
C ALA A 24 7.20 32.40 -26.56
N ALA A 25 7.97 32.71 -27.62
CA ALA A 25 8.76 31.72 -28.33
C ALA A 25 9.80 31.05 -27.43
N ALA A 26 10.53 31.82 -26.64
CA ALA A 26 11.51 31.29 -25.68
C ALA A 26 10.85 30.40 -24.62
N SER A 27 9.70 30.79 -24.06
CA SER A 27 9.00 30.02 -23.04
C SER A 27 8.41 28.71 -23.56
N LEU A 28 8.09 28.63 -24.85
CA LEU A 28 7.49 27.43 -25.48
C LEU A 28 8.50 26.56 -26.25
N GLY A 29 9.79 26.95 -26.32
CA GLY A 29 10.77 26.26 -27.15
C GLY A 29 10.49 26.36 -28.65
N LEU A 30 9.91 27.48 -29.12
CA LEU A 30 9.53 27.72 -30.50
C LEU A 30 10.34 28.87 -31.11
N THR A 31 10.27 29.05 -32.43
CA THR A 31 10.76 30.27 -33.10
C THR A 31 9.68 31.34 -33.08
N GLN A 32 10.08 32.64 -33.11
CA GLN A 32 9.16 33.77 -33.21
C GLN A 32 8.22 33.66 -34.42
N GLY A 33 8.73 33.16 -35.56
CA GLY A 33 7.94 32.95 -36.77
C GLY A 33 6.86 31.87 -36.57
N ALA A 34 7.15 30.81 -35.79
CA ALA A 34 6.15 29.78 -35.45
C ALA A 34 5.05 30.35 -34.54
N VAL A 35 5.43 31.17 -33.54
CA VAL A 35 4.45 31.86 -32.68
C VAL A 35 3.54 32.75 -33.52
N SER A 36 4.10 33.56 -34.42
CA SER A 36 3.30 34.43 -35.32
C SER A 36 2.34 33.66 -36.17
N ARG A 37 2.73 32.51 -36.76
CA ARG A 37 1.85 31.64 -37.55
C ARG A 37 0.73 31.05 -36.72
N HIS A 38 1.01 30.58 -35.53
CA HIS A 38 -0.05 30.04 -34.67
C HIS A 38 -1.05 31.09 -34.25
N VAL A 39 -0.62 32.31 -33.94
CA VAL A 39 -1.52 33.43 -33.66
C VAL A 39 -2.36 33.77 -34.90
N GLN A 40 -1.74 33.86 -36.05
CA GLN A 40 -2.46 34.11 -37.31
C GLN A 40 -3.52 32.99 -37.60
N THR A 41 -3.19 31.72 -37.43
CA THR A 41 -4.14 30.60 -37.56
C THR A 41 -5.35 30.76 -36.64
N LEU A 42 -5.16 31.27 -35.44
CA LEU A 42 -6.22 31.51 -34.48
C LEU A 42 -7.07 32.71 -34.85
N GLU A 43 -6.45 33.80 -35.34
CA GLU A 43 -7.11 35.01 -35.84
C GLU A 43 -7.96 34.69 -37.08
N GLU A 44 -7.45 33.86 -38.00
CA GLU A 44 -8.21 33.33 -39.15
C GLU A 44 -9.40 32.48 -38.70
N TYR A 45 -9.23 31.63 -37.71
CA TYR A 45 -10.32 30.77 -37.19
C TYR A 45 -11.47 31.59 -36.61
N TYR A 46 -11.16 32.67 -35.88
CA TYR A 46 -12.15 33.54 -35.28
C TYR A 46 -12.58 34.71 -36.18
N ALA A 47 -11.95 34.88 -37.33
CA ALA A 47 -12.09 36.06 -38.20
C ALA A 47 -11.94 37.37 -37.43
N ALA A 48 -11.01 37.44 -36.48
CA ALA A 48 -10.78 38.56 -35.58
C ALA A 48 -9.28 38.71 -35.29
N THR A 49 -8.83 39.98 -35.21
CA THR A 49 -7.46 40.30 -34.79
C THR A 49 -7.37 40.21 -33.24
N LEU A 50 -6.44 39.43 -32.70
CA LEU A 50 -6.29 39.24 -31.26
C LEU A 50 -5.17 40.08 -30.65
N PHE A 51 -4.20 40.51 -31.47
CA PHE A 51 -3.11 41.41 -31.05
C PHE A 51 -3.04 42.65 -31.96
N THR A 52 -2.63 43.76 -31.35
CA THR A 52 -2.29 44.99 -32.06
C THR A 52 -0.85 45.42 -31.71
N ARG A 53 -0.14 46.01 -32.67
CA ARG A 53 1.17 46.60 -32.44
C ARG A 53 1.00 48.07 -32.03
N GLN A 54 1.52 48.42 -30.89
CA GLN A 54 1.55 49.78 -30.39
C GLN A 54 3.00 50.30 -30.33
N ALA A 55 3.18 51.62 -30.16
CA ALA A 55 4.49 52.26 -30.06
C ALA A 55 5.36 51.68 -28.92
N ARG A 56 4.73 51.07 -27.90
CA ARG A 56 5.38 50.43 -26.74
C ARG A 56 5.43 48.92 -26.80
N GLY A 57 5.09 48.27 -27.92
CA GLY A 57 5.15 46.81 -28.08
C GLY A 57 3.83 46.18 -28.53
N LEU A 58 3.63 44.94 -28.15
CA LEU A 58 2.43 44.16 -28.47
C LEU A 58 1.35 44.37 -27.39
N ALA A 59 0.10 44.50 -27.79
CA ALA A 59 -1.06 44.62 -26.91
C ALA A 59 -2.18 43.72 -27.39
N LEU A 60 -3.08 43.27 -26.50
CA LEU A 60 -4.31 42.58 -26.85
C LEU A 60 -5.33 43.56 -27.45
N THR A 61 -6.16 43.06 -28.35
CA THR A 61 -7.40 43.70 -28.75
C THR A 61 -8.54 43.41 -27.77
N ALA A 62 -9.69 44.03 -27.89
CA ALA A 62 -10.86 43.68 -27.08
C ALA A 62 -11.26 42.19 -27.22
N GLU A 63 -11.15 41.65 -28.44
CA GLU A 63 -11.39 40.23 -28.75
C GLU A 63 -10.31 39.34 -28.10
N GLY A 64 -9.04 39.79 -28.12
CA GLY A 64 -7.94 39.10 -27.45
C GLY A 64 -8.11 39.06 -25.93
N GLU A 65 -8.54 40.16 -25.31
CA GLU A 65 -8.84 40.23 -23.88
C GLU A 65 -10.02 39.33 -23.49
N ALA A 66 -11.09 39.29 -24.30
CA ALA A 66 -12.23 38.47 -24.09
C ALA A 66 -11.90 36.96 -24.19
N LEU A 67 -10.91 36.57 -25.03
CA LEU A 67 -10.52 35.17 -25.27
C LEU A 67 -9.48 34.68 -24.24
N VAL A 68 -8.54 35.53 -23.79
CA VAL A 68 -7.38 35.07 -23.02
C VAL A 68 -7.76 34.49 -21.66
N LYS A 69 -8.72 35.09 -20.97
CA LYS A 69 -9.14 34.62 -19.64
C LYS A 69 -9.79 33.24 -19.69
N PRO A 70 -10.85 33.00 -20.50
CA PRO A 70 -11.45 31.67 -20.64
C PRO A 70 -10.48 30.61 -21.16
N ALA A 71 -9.58 30.99 -22.09
CA ALA A 71 -8.58 30.05 -22.63
C ALA A 71 -7.58 29.60 -21.54
N ARG A 72 -7.12 30.51 -20.69
CA ARG A 72 -6.24 30.22 -19.56
C ARG A 72 -6.91 29.30 -18.56
N GLU A 73 -8.16 29.58 -18.18
CA GLU A 73 -8.94 28.74 -17.27
C GLU A 73 -9.12 27.32 -17.83
N ALA A 74 -9.39 27.19 -19.12
CA ALA A 74 -9.52 25.88 -19.79
C ALA A 74 -8.20 25.08 -19.74
N PHE A 75 -7.05 25.71 -20.02
CA PHE A 75 -5.75 25.05 -19.91
C PHE A 75 -5.37 24.72 -18.48
N GLN A 76 -5.75 25.54 -17.50
CA GLN A 76 -5.56 25.24 -16.10
C GLN A 76 -6.33 23.99 -15.68
N LEU A 77 -7.62 23.88 -16.05
CA LEU A 77 -8.42 22.68 -15.80
C LEU A 77 -7.84 21.42 -16.44
N LEU A 78 -7.33 21.52 -17.66
CA LEU A 78 -6.66 20.41 -18.34
C LEU A 78 -5.36 20.00 -17.62
N ASN A 79 -4.58 20.99 -17.15
CA ASN A 79 -3.37 20.72 -16.39
C ASN A 79 -3.70 20.05 -15.05
N GLU A 80 -4.69 20.56 -14.32
CA GLU A 80 -5.15 19.97 -13.05
C GLU A 80 -5.61 18.51 -13.23
N ALA A 81 -6.40 18.24 -14.27
CA ALA A 81 -6.81 16.88 -14.60
C ALA A 81 -5.62 15.97 -14.95
N SER A 82 -4.64 16.49 -15.68
CA SER A 82 -3.43 15.75 -16.06
C SER A 82 -2.55 15.45 -14.84
N GLU A 83 -2.37 16.43 -13.95
CA GLU A 83 -1.63 16.21 -12.70
C GLU A 83 -2.35 15.24 -11.78
N ALA A 84 -3.68 15.31 -11.67
CA ALA A 84 -4.46 14.34 -10.91
C ALA A 84 -4.28 12.91 -11.44
N LEU A 85 -4.16 12.72 -12.75
CA LEU A 85 -3.86 11.42 -13.36
C LEU A 85 -2.42 10.97 -13.06
N ARG A 86 -1.45 11.88 -13.11
CA ARG A 86 -0.03 11.58 -12.76
C ARG A 86 0.11 11.18 -11.30
N LEU A 87 -0.51 11.94 -10.38
CA LEU A 87 -0.52 11.60 -8.95
C LEU A 87 -1.13 10.21 -8.72
N ARG A 88 -2.22 9.87 -9.41
CA ARG A 88 -2.78 8.51 -9.35
C ARG A 88 -1.82 7.43 -9.84
N GLN A 89 -0.91 7.73 -10.76
CA GLN A 89 0.09 6.78 -11.24
C GLN A 89 1.23 6.57 -10.24
N SER A 90 1.60 7.60 -9.46
CA SER A 90 2.62 7.50 -8.40
C SER A 90 2.07 6.95 -7.08
N ASP A 91 0.76 7.11 -6.83
CA ASP A 91 0.12 6.57 -5.64
C ASP A 91 -0.03 5.05 -5.73
N LEU A 92 0.51 4.37 -4.74
CA LEU A 92 0.39 2.94 -4.57
C LEU A 92 -0.41 2.65 -3.31
N ARG A 93 -1.63 2.16 -3.47
CA ARG A 93 -2.54 1.90 -2.37
C ARG A 93 -2.58 0.40 -2.09
N VAL A 94 -2.15 0.02 -0.91
CA VAL A 94 -2.07 -1.38 -0.48
C VAL A 94 -2.93 -1.60 0.74
N ARG A 95 -3.90 -2.50 0.64
CA ARG A 95 -4.73 -2.93 1.76
C ARG A 95 -4.14 -4.17 2.41
N MET A 96 -4.03 -4.18 3.74
CA MET A 96 -3.56 -5.35 4.48
C MET A 96 -4.04 -5.34 5.93
N PRO A 97 -4.01 -6.49 6.63
CA PRO A 97 -4.25 -6.52 8.07
C PRO A 97 -3.18 -5.72 8.83
N PRO A 98 -3.49 -5.22 10.05
CA PRO A 98 -2.54 -4.43 10.84
C PRO A 98 -1.21 -5.15 11.10
N THR A 99 -1.25 -6.42 11.50
CA THR A 99 -0.04 -7.16 11.87
C THR A 99 0.95 -7.33 10.72
N PRO A 100 0.57 -7.80 9.51
CA PRO A 100 1.46 -7.78 8.35
C PRO A 100 2.02 -6.40 8.03
N ALA A 101 1.21 -5.34 8.13
CA ALA A 101 1.69 -3.99 7.91
C ALA A 101 2.80 -3.61 8.90
N MET A 102 2.59 -3.87 10.19
CA MET A 102 3.52 -3.51 11.25
C MET A 102 4.77 -4.39 11.29
N ARG A 103 4.65 -5.67 10.93
CA ARG A 103 5.72 -6.65 11.10
C ARG A 103 6.54 -6.89 9.84
N TRP A 104 5.95 -6.76 8.65
CA TRP A 104 6.63 -7.01 7.39
C TRP A 104 6.94 -5.73 6.62
N VAL A 105 5.99 -4.77 6.56
CA VAL A 105 6.13 -3.60 5.69
C VAL A 105 6.86 -2.47 6.41
N LEU A 106 6.37 -2.02 7.55
CA LEU A 106 6.92 -0.82 8.22
C LEU A 106 8.41 -0.92 8.57
N PRO A 107 8.96 -2.05 9.08
CA PRO A 107 10.38 -2.15 9.36
C PRO A 107 11.28 -2.07 8.12
N ASN A 108 10.73 -2.43 6.95
CA ASN A 108 11.43 -2.46 5.68
C ASN A 108 11.05 -1.30 4.75
N LEU A 109 10.15 -0.41 5.17
CA LEU A 109 9.66 0.71 4.38
C LEU A 109 10.77 1.66 3.88
N PRO A 110 11.83 1.96 4.67
CA PRO A 110 12.95 2.77 4.18
C PRO A 110 13.65 2.14 2.97
N ASP A 111 13.79 0.80 2.91
CA ASP A 111 14.36 0.10 1.74
C ASP A 111 13.46 0.25 0.50
N PHE A 112 12.13 0.14 0.66
CA PHE A 112 11.19 0.37 -0.43
C PHE A 112 11.29 1.81 -0.96
N GLN A 113 11.28 2.81 -0.08
CA GLN A 113 11.36 4.22 -0.45
C GLN A 113 12.70 4.58 -1.14
N ALA A 114 13.80 3.95 -0.71
CA ALA A 114 15.10 4.16 -1.34
C ALA A 114 15.17 3.55 -2.76
N ARG A 115 14.49 2.43 -3.01
CA ARG A 115 14.48 1.75 -4.32
C ARG A 115 13.49 2.37 -5.30
N TYR A 116 12.38 2.89 -4.80
CA TYR A 116 11.25 3.37 -5.60
C TYR A 116 10.76 4.73 -5.09
N PRO A 117 11.64 5.77 -5.13
CA PRO A 117 11.32 7.10 -4.62
C PRO A 117 10.18 7.80 -5.39
N GLU A 118 9.85 7.32 -6.60
CA GLU A 118 8.76 7.82 -7.42
C GLU A 118 7.37 7.42 -6.93
N TYR A 119 7.26 6.40 -6.02
CA TYR A 119 5.97 5.93 -5.54
C TYR A 119 5.70 6.39 -4.10
N THR A 120 4.49 6.90 -3.90
CA THR A 120 3.94 7.19 -2.57
C THR A 120 3.09 6.01 -2.11
N LEU A 121 3.56 5.28 -1.07
CA LEU A 121 2.86 4.13 -0.53
C LEU A 121 1.79 4.56 0.48
N HIS A 122 0.55 4.19 0.22
CA HIS A 122 -0.59 4.33 1.13
C HIS A 122 -0.99 2.96 1.68
N LEU A 123 -0.76 2.73 2.97
CA LEU A 123 -1.17 1.51 3.65
C LEU A 123 -2.58 1.68 4.23
N LEU A 124 -3.51 0.87 3.76
CA LEU A 124 -4.89 0.82 4.23
C LEU A 124 -5.04 -0.38 5.16
N THR A 125 -4.95 -0.13 6.47
CA THR A 125 -5.08 -1.20 7.46
C THR A 125 -6.54 -1.40 7.84
N GLN A 126 -7.13 -2.50 7.42
CA GLN A 126 -8.48 -2.91 7.80
C GLN A 126 -8.48 -4.38 8.19
N LEU A 127 -9.27 -4.70 9.22
CA LEU A 127 -9.59 -6.09 9.51
C LEU A 127 -10.32 -6.69 8.31
N MET A 128 -9.84 -7.85 7.84
CA MET A 128 -10.36 -8.48 6.63
C MET A 128 -11.77 -8.99 6.88
N VAL A 129 -12.73 -8.47 6.12
CA VAL A 129 -14.03 -9.13 5.94
C VAL A 129 -13.88 -9.92 4.64
N HIS A 130 -13.84 -11.26 4.74
CA HIS A 130 -13.60 -12.17 3.60
C HIS A 130 -14.66 -12.09 2.50
N ASP A 131 -15.84 -11.52 2.80
CA ASP A 131 -16.99 -11.49 1.90
C ASP A 131 -17.04 -10.27 0.97
N LYS A 132 -16.06 -9.36 1.03
CA LYS A 132 -16.08 -8.19 0.15
C LYS A 132 -15.25 -8.44 -1.11
N PRO A 133 -15.82 -8.19 -2.30
CA PRO A 133 -15.07 -8.25 -3.55
C PRO A 133 -13.91 -7.25 -3.54
N PHE A 134 -12.88 -7.54 -4.35
CA PHE A 134 -11.74 -6.65 -4.52
C PHE A 134 -12.19 -5.28 -5.05
N ASN A 135 -11.90 -4.20 -4.29
CA ASN A 135 -12.33 -2.85 -4.65
C ASN A 135 -11.20 -2.06 -5.33
N ARG A 136 -11.17 -2.08 -6.66
CA ARG A 136 -10.18 -1.37 -7.49
C ARG A 136 -10.21 0.16 -7.33
N ALA A 137 -11.30 0.72 -6.84
CA ALA A 137 -11.38 2.16 -6.59
C ALA A 137 -10.65 2.57 -5.31
N GLU A 138 -10.50 1.65 -4.36
CA GLU A 138 -9.90 1.93 -3.05
C GLU A 138 -8.43 1.56 -2.97
N TYR A 139 -7.99 0.42 -3.59
CA TYR A 139 -6.62 -0.07 -3.49
C TYR A 139 -6.16 -0.80 -4.74
N ASP A 140 -4.87 -0.83 -4.96
CA ASP A 140 -4.20 -1.44 -6.12
C ASP A 140 -3.82 -2.91 -5.84
N LEU A 141 -3.42 -3.22 -4.59
CA LEU A 141 -3.08 -4.55 -4.09
C LEU A 141 -3.69 -4.77 -2.71
N ALA A 142 -3.88 -6.05 -2.36
CA ALA A 142 -4.24 -6.43 -1.00
C ALA A 142 -3.37 -7.58 -0.51
N VAL A 143 -3.03 -7.58 0.78
CA VAL A 143 -2.50 -8.75 1.49
C VAL A 143 -3.64 -9.35 2.31
N ILE A 144 -3.91 -10.63 2.12
CA ILE A 144 -4.98 -11.34 2.82
C ILE A 144 -4.45 -12.63 3.46
N GLY A 145 -4.90 -12.91 4.68
CA GLY A 145 -4.68 -14.21 5.33
C GLY A 145 -5.95 -15.04 5.21
N MET A 146 -5.87 -16.23 4.64
CA MET A 146 -7.03 -17.11 4.46
C MET A 146 -6.61 -18.56 4.26
N PRO A 147 -7.50 -19.53 4.55
CA PRO A 147 -7.36 -20.90 4.05
C PRO A 147 -7.25 -20.87 2.53
N ARG A 148 -6.78 -21.95 1.93
CA ARG A 148 -6.55 -22.05 0.47
C ARG A 148 -7.74 -21.47 -0.33
N PRO A 149 -7.57 -20.34 -1.04
CA PRO A 149 -8.69 -19.70 -1.71
C PRO A 149 -8.98 -20.37 -3.05
N GLU A 150 -10.25 -20.40 -3.44
CA GLU A 150 -10.60 -20.41 -4.84
C GLU A 150 -10.32 -18.99 -5.39
N ALA A 151 -9.31 -18.88 -6.26
CA ALA A 151 -8.96 -17.60 -6.85
C ALA A 151 -10.11 -17.10 -7.75
N PRO A 152 -10.67 -15.92 -7.50
CA PRO A 152 -11.57 -15.31 -8.47
C PRO A 152 -10.86 -15.19 -9.82
N PRO A 153 -11.54 -15.45 -10.95
CA PRO A 153 -10.91 -15.55 -12.26
C PRO A 153 -10.24 -14.27 -12.75
N ASP A 154 -10.60 -13.13 -12.19
CA ASP A 154 -10.07 -11.80 -12.51
C ASP A 154 -8.92 -11.35 -11.59
N LEU A 155 -8.58 -12.15 -10.56
CA LEU A 155 -7.53 -11.82 -9.60
C LEU A 155 -6.36 -12.79 -9.67
N ARG A 156 -5.16 -12.27 -9.48
CA ARG A 156 -3.96 -13.05 -9.18
C ARG A 156 -3.77 -13.17 -7.68
N LEU A 157 -3.40 -14.38 -7.25
CA LEU A 157 -3.05 -14.69 -5.88
C LEU A 157 -1.62 -15.23 -5.86
N GLU A 158 -0.72 -14.53 -5.21
CA GLU A 158 0.65 -14.99 -4.97
C GLU A 158 0.81 -15.34 -3.49
N CYS A 159 1.17 -16.59 -3.21
CA CYS A 159 1.41 -17.02 -1.83
C CYS A 159 2.67 -16.35 -1.30
N LEU A 160 2.53 -15.56 -0.23
CA LEU A 160 3.64 -14.92 0.46
C LEU A 160 4.29 -15.84 1.49
N CYS A 161 3.49 -16.48 2.34
CA CYS A 161 3.95 -17.47 3.31
C CYS A 161 2.79 -18.38 3.76
N ARG A 162 3.12 -19.62 4.12
CA ARG A 162 2.19 -20.56 4.77
C ARG A 162 2.09 -20.24 6.26
N GLU A 163 0.94 -20.49 6.83
CA GLU A 163 0.72 -20.24 8.24
C GLU A 163 1.31 -21.35 9.10
N LYS A 164 2.30 -20.97 9.92
CA LYS A 164 2.95 -21.80 10.93
C LYS A 164 2.89 -21.07 12.26
N LEU A 165 2.05 -21.56 13.16
CA LEU A 165 1.76 -20.93 14.43
C LEU A 165 2.59 -21.54 15.56
N ILE A 166 3.21 -20.68 16.35
CA ILE A 166 3.99 -21.01 17.54
C ILE A 166 3.45 -20.28 18.76
N PRO A 167 3.49 -20.88 19.95
CA PRO A 167 3.15 -20.18 21.18
C PRO A 167 4.24 -19.18 21.55
N VAL A 168 3.84 -17.97 21.93
CA VAL A 168 4.78 -16.94 22.40
C VAL A 168 4.26 -16.24 23.65
N CYS A 169 5.15 -15.89 24.55
CA CYS A 169 4.85 -15.19 25.79
C CYS A 169 6.02 -14.34 26.27
N SER A 170 5.80 -13.49 27.28
CA SER A 170 6.86 -12.80 28.00
C SER A 170 7.77 -13.81 28.71
N PRO A 171 9.12 -13.59 28.73
CA PRO A 171 10.05 -14.40 29.52
C PRO A 171 9.68 -14.52 31.01
N ALA A 172 8.98 -13.53 31.56
CA ALA A 172 8.54 -13.55 32.96
C ALA A 172 7.62 -14.72 33.30
N LEU A 173 6.89 -15.29 32.31
CA LEU A 173 6.02 -16.44 32.55
C LEU A 173 6.78 -17.77 32.66
N LEU A 174 8.05 -17.81 32.28
CA LEU A 174 8.89 -19.01 32.45
C LEU A 174 9.42 -19.17 33.87
N SER A 175 9.45 -18.08 34.65
CA SER A 175 10.05 -18.05 36.01
C SER A 175 9.07 -17.53 37.08
N GLY A 176 7.81 -17.35 36.76
CA GLY A 176 6.75 -16.85 37.64
C GLY A 176 6.25 -17.93 38.64
N PRO A 177 5.15 -17.64 39.38
CA PRO A 177 4.56 -18.58 40.36
C PRO A 177 4.08 -19.91 39.73
N HIS A 178 3.74 -19.88 38.44
CA HIS A 178 3.32 -21.03 37.66
C HIS A 178 4.19 -21.07 36.38
N PRO A 179 5.43 -21.60 36.44
CA PRO A 179 6.31 -21.62 35.28
C PRO A 179 5.77 -22.53 34.16
N LEU A 180 5.95 -22.11 32.91
CA LEU A 180 5.55 -22.87 31.73
C LEU A 180 6.60 -23.95 31.41
N ASN A 181 6.50 -25.13 32.05
CA ASN A 181 7.38 -26.27 31.82
C ASN A 181 6.79 -27.29 30.83
N THR A 182 5.48 -27.42 30.84
CA THR A 182 4.72 -28.33 29.98
C THR A 182 3.51 -27.61 29.39
N PRO A 183 2.96 -28.05 28.23
CA PRO A 183 1.76 -27.44 27.65
C PRO A 183 0.54 -27.43 28.59
N ASP A 184 0.41 -28.37 29.52
CA ASP A 184 -0.69 -28.39 30.51
C ASP A 184 -0.56 -27.25 31.55
N ASP A 185 0.58 -26.64 31.71
CA ASP A 185 0.78 -25.49 32.62
C ASP A 185 0.05 -24.24 32.11
N LEU A 186 -0.34 -24.20 30.82
CA LEU A 186 -1.19 -23.16 30.25
C LEU A 186 -2.54 -23.02 30.98
N ARG A 187 -3.00 -24.04 31.73
CA ARG A 187 -4.21 -23.93 32.56
C ARG A 187 -4.14 -22.85 33.65
N HIS A 188 -2.91 -22.41 34.00
CA HIS A 188 -2.65 -21.37 34.99
C HIS A 188 -2.45 -19.98 34.33
N HIS A 189 -2.48 -19.89 33.03
CA HIS A 189 -2.23 -18.68 32.25
C HIS A 189 -3.41 -18.31 31.37
N THR A 190 -3.51 -17.03 31.05
CA THR A 190 -4.53 -16.54 30.13
C THR A 190 -4.15 -16.90 28.69
N LEU A 191 -5.04 -17.60 27.98
CA LEU A 191 -4.91 -17.77 26.54
C LEU A 191 -5.34 -16.46 25.86
N LEU A 192 -4.49 -15.94 24.99
CA LEU A 192 -4.74 -14.74 24.23
C LEU A 192 -5.11 -15.14 22.79
N HIS A 193 -6.37 -14.94 22.43
CA HIS A 193 -6.91 -15.33 21.13
C HIS A 193 -6.79 -14.16 20.14
N PRO A 194 -5.95 -14.26 19.11
CA PRO A 194 -5.72 -13.15 18.15
C PRO A 194 -6.88 -12.95 17.19
N TRP A 195 -7.83 -13.87 17.15
CA TRP A 195 -9.03 -13.85 16.30
C TRP A 195 -10.20 -14.45 17.06
N ARG A 196 -11.40 -14.21 16.57
CA ARG A 196 -12.63 -14.83 17.14
C ARG A 196 -12.73 -16.34 16.89
N ASP A 197 -11.79 -16.90 16.13
CA ASP A 197 -11.68 -18.32 15.92
C ASP A 197 -11.00 -19.00 17.11
N GLN A 198 -11.79 -19.68 17.91
CA GLN A 198 -11.33 -20.44 19.08
C GLN A 198 -10.75 -21.82 18.72
N ASP A 199 -10.87 -22.24 17.44
CA ASP A 199 -10.42 -23.57 17.00
C ASP A 199 -8.89 -23.67 16.94
N THR A 200 -8.20 -22.58 16.70
CA THR A 200 -6.74 -22.52 16.61
C THR A 200 -6.06 -23.01 17.90
N TRP A 201 -6.48 -22.50 19.07
CA TRP A 201 -5.96 -22.99 20.35
C TRP A 201 -6.35 -24.44 20.62
N ARG A 202 -7.55 -24.86 20.31
CA ARG A 202 -8.00 -26.26 20.45
C ARG A 202 -7.11 -27.22 19.65
N ARG A 203 -6.83 -26.87 18.39
CA ARG A 203 -5.96 -27.67 17.51
C ARG A 203 -4.52 -27.74 18.04
N TRP A 204 -3.99 -26.60 18.50
CA TRP A 204 -2.64 -26.53 19.04
C TRP A 204 -2.51 -27.36 20.34
N LEU A 205 -3.45 -27.24 21.27
CA LEU A 205 -3.46 -27.99 22.53
C LEU A 205 -3.56 -29.49 22.28
N LEU A 206 -4.39 -29.91 21.33
CA LEU A 206 -4.49 -31.32 20.92
C LEU A 206 -3.14 -31.81 20.38
N LEU A 207 -2.49 -31.05 19.50
CA LEU A 207 -1.19 -31.40 18.93
C LEU A 207 -0.09 -31.47 19.99
N ALA A 208 -0.12 -30.57 20.97
CA ALA A 208 0.82 -30.51 22.09
C ALA A 208 0.53 -31.56 23.19
N GLY A 209 -0.58 -32.31 23.10
CA GLY A 209 -1.00 -33.30 24.10
C GLY A 209 -1.50 -32.70 25.42
N ALA A 210 -1.87 -31.40 25.43
CA ALA A 210 -2.41 -30.73 26.60
C ALA A 210 -3.88 -31.04 26.78
N THR A 211 -4.23 -31.74 27.88
CA THR A 211 -5.59 -32.24 28.13
C THR A 211 -6.30 -31.50 29.26
N GLN A 212 -5.59 -30.69 30.02
CA GLN A 212 -6.10 -29.97 31.20
C GLN A 212 -6.40 -28.51 30.97
N VAL A 213 -6.21 -28.04 29.76
CA VAL A 213 -6.38 -26.61 29.37
C VAL A 213 -7.72 -26.43 28.66
N ASN A 214 -8.52 -25.48 29.13
CA ASN A 214 -9.75 -25.11 28.39
C ASN A 214 -9.39 -24.19 27.20
N PRO A 215 -9.55 -24.67 25.93
CA PRO A 215 -9.19 -23.88 24.75
C PRO A 215 -10.03 -22.63 24.55
N GLU A 216 -11.19 -22.52 25.19
CA GLU A 216 -12.12 -21.41 25.07
C GLU A 216 -11.92 -20.33 26.14
N SER A 217 -11.05 -20.59 27.13
CA SER A 217 -10.74 -19.62 28.17
C SER A 217 -9.83 -18.50 27.67
N GLY A 218 -9.89 -17.35 28.31
CA GLY A 218 -8.96 -16.27 28.05
C GLY A 218 -9.58 -15.00 27.46
N VAL A 219 -8.78 -14.25 26.69
CA VAL A 219 -9.16 -12.96 26.12
C VAL A 219 -9.05 -12.98 24.60
N THR A 220 -10.10 -12.53 23.91
CA THR A 220 -10.16 -12.46 22.45
C THR A 220 -9.88 -11.03 21.97
N PHE A 221 -9.09 -10.91 20.92
CA PHE A 221 -8.74 -9.67 20.24
C PHE A 221 -9.18 -9.74 18.77
N ASP A 222 -9.39 -8.58 18.17
CA ASP A 222 -9.76 -8.51 16.74
C ASP A 222 -8.52 -8.60 15.80
N ALA A 223 -7.31 -8.49 16.33
CA ALA A 223 -6.07 -8.62 15.55
C ALA A 223 -4.94 -9.23 16.38
N LEU A 224 -4.05 -9.99 15.71
CA LEU A 224 -2.88 -10.60 16.33
C LEU A 224 -1.97 -9.55 17.02
N GLU A 225 -1.87 -8.35 16.49
CA GLU A 225 -1.02 -7.30 17.07
C GLU A 225 -1.41 -6.97 18.51
N TYR A 226 -2.70 -6.94 18.83
CA TYR A 226 -3.16 -6.70 20.21
C TYR A 226 -2.82 -7.87 21.14
N ALA A 227 -2.96 -9.11 20.65
CA ALA A 227 -2.57 -10.30 21.41
C ALA A 227 -1.06 -10.35 21.67
N LEU A 228 -0.24 -9.95 20.69
CA LEU A 228 1.22 -9.84 20.84
C LEU A 228 1.60 -8.78 21.86
N HIS A 229 0.96 -7.60 21.85
CA HIS A 229 1.20 -6.58 22.87
C HIS A 229 0.83 -7.07 24.29
N ALA A 230 -0.29 -7.77 24.42
CA ALA A 230 -0.69 -8.37 25.68
C ALA A 230 0.32 -9.46 26.14
N ALA A 231 0.82 -10.27 25.21
CA ALA A 231 1.83 -11.29 25.51
C ALA A 231 3.16 -10.65 25.98
N VAL A 232 3.64 -9.59 25.30
CA VAL A 232 4.83 -8.82 25.71
C VAL A 232 4.64 -8.22 27.11
N ALA A 233 3.44 -7.75 27.43
CA ALA A 233 3.09 -7.22 28.75
C ALA A 233 2.96 -8.30 29.84
N GLY A 234 3.16 -9.58 29.51
CA GLY A 234 3.07 -10.68 30.48
C GLY A 234 1.64 -11.10 30.85
N MET A 235 0.63 -10.67 30.09
CA MET A 235 -0.77 -10.97 30.39
C MET A 235 -1.17 -12.41 30.08
N GLY A 236 -0.37 -13.14 29.27
CA GLY A 236 -0.67 -14.52 28.88
C GLY A 236 0.16 -15.01 27.70
N VAL A 237 -0.34 -16.06 27.06
CA VAL A 237 0.31 -16.74 25.92
C VAL A 237 -0.57 -16.59 24.69
N THR A 238 0.02 -16.27 23.53
CA THR A 238 -0.70 -16.25 22.24
C THR A 238 -0.06 -17.19 21.24
N LEU A 239 -0.84 -17.63 20.24
CA LEU A 239 -0.33 -18.31 19.06
C LEU A 239 -0.07 -17.25 17.97
N ALA A 240 1.12 -17.27 17.41
CA ALA A 240 1.55 -16.27 16.43
C ALA A 240 2.23 -16.91 15.23
N GLN A 241 2.09 -16.28 14.07
CA GLN A 241 2.86 -16.63 12.87
C GLN A 241 4.34 -16.39 13.14
N ALA A 242 5.17 -17.42 12.95
CA ALA A 242 6.57 -17.40 13.33
C ALA A 242 7.37 -16.25 12.68
N SER A 243 7.10 -15.94 11.40
CA SER A 243 7.78 -14.85 10.68
C SER A 243 7.40 -13.44 11.17
N MET A 244 6.29 -13.31 11.90
CA MET A 244 5.83 -12.01 12.44
C MET A 244 6.42 -11.66 13.80
N VAL A 245 7.01 -12.61 14.50
CA VAL A 245 7.54 -12.43 15.86
C VAL A 245 9.06 -12.47 15.95
N THR A 246 9.75 -12.60 14.82
CA THR A 246 11.21 -12.72 14.76
C THR A 246 11.92 -11.60 15.55
N GLN A 247 11.52 -10.34 15.38
CA GLN A 247 12.11 -9.21 16.09
C GLN A 247 11.87 -9.23 17.60
N ASP A 248 10.70 -9.69 18.05
CA ASP A 248 10.39 -9.82 19.48
C ASP A 248 11.18 -10.95 20.11
N LEU A 249 11.38 -12.05 19.40
CA LEU A 249 12.21 -13.17 19.83
C LEU A 249 13.69 -12.77 19.90
N ASP A 250 14.22 -12.11 18.86
CA ASP A 250 15.62 -11.68 18.79
C ASP A 250 15.95 -10.62 19.85
N SER A 251 14.99 -9.76 20.19
CA SER A 251 15.13 -8.75 21.25
C SER A 251 14.85 -9.29 22.67
N GLY A 252 14.43 -10.55 22.80
CA GLY A 252 14.07 -11.16 24.07
C GLY A 252 12.78 -10.62 24.71
N ARG A 253 11.96 -9.85 23.99
CA ARG A 253 10.65 -9.39 24.48
C ARG A 253 9.65 -10.52 24.58
N LEU A 254 9.74 -11.46 23.65
CA LEU A 254 8.97 -12.71 23.64
C LEU A 254 9.91 -13.91 23.64
N VAL A 255 9.43 -15.01 24.15
CA VAL A 255 10.05 -16.34 24.11
C VAL A 255 9.04 -17.38 23.64
N ILE A 256 9.55 -18.50 23.13
CA ILE A 256 8.76 -19.67 22.74
C ILE A 256 8.82 -20.66 23.91
N PRO A 257 7.72 -20.86 24.65
CA PRO A 257 7.72 -21.77 25.79
C PRO A 257 7.74 -23.26 25.40
N PHE A 258 7.24 -23.60 24.19
CA PHE A 258 7.10 -24.97 23.73
C PHE A 258 7.40 -25.10 22.25
N ASP A 259 8.11 -26.15 21.82
CA ASP A 259 8.56 -26.37 20.43
C ASP A 259 7.45 -26.85 19.47
N THR A 260 6.21 -27.04 19.96
CA THR A 260 5.10 -27.50 19.13
C THR A 260 4.68 -26.42 18.14
N VAL A 261 4.76 -26.75 16.86
CA VAL A 261 4.35 -25.87 15.73
C VAL A 261 3.04 -26.37 15.17
N LEU A 262 2.04 -25.51 15.07
CA LEU A 262 0.79 -25.81 14.38
C LEU A 262 0.86 -25.31 12.94
N GLU A 263 0.98 -26.23 11.99
CA GLU A 263 0.79 -25.92 10.57
C GLU A 263 -0.70 -25.95 10.24
N THR A 264 -1.18 -24.89 9.61
CA THR A 264 -2.58 -24.81 9.17
C THR A 264 -2.67 -24.87 7.64
N GLU A 265 -3.87 -24.94 7.10
CA GLU A 265 -4.12 -24.77 5.67
C GLU A 265 -4.07 -23.29 5.25
N GLY A 266 -3.98 -22.38 6.21
CA GLY A 266 -3.90 -20.94 6.00
C GLY A 266 -2.59 -20.51 5.37
N ALA A 267 -2.68 -19.42 4.64
CA ALA A 267 -1.53 -18.72 4.10
C ALA A 267 -1.85 -17.24 3.92
N TYR A 268 -0.81 -16.42 3.83
CA TYR A 268 -0.93 -15.03 3.40
C TYR A 268 -0.69 -14.93 1.90
N TYR A 269 -1.58 -14.21 1.23
CA TYR A 269 -1.52 -14.02 -0.21
C TYR A 269 -1.46 -12.54 -0.54
N LEU A 270 -0.64 -12.19 -1.54
CA LEU A 270 -0.74 -10.92 -2.25
C LEU A 270 -1.77 -11.08 -3.37
N VAL A 271 -2.75 -10.18 -3.41
CA VAL A 271 -3.87 -10.22 -4.34
C VAL A 271 -3.95 -8.94 -5.13
N TYR A 272 -4.13 -9.05 -6.44
CA TYR A 272 -4.29 -7.93 -7.36
C TYR A 272 -4.96 -8.37 -8.67
N PRO A 273 -5.61 -7.45 -9.42
CA PRO A 273 -6.25 -7.76 -10.70
C PRO A 273 -5.23 -8.18 -11.78
N HIS A 274 -5.60 -9.12 -12.64
CA HIS A 274 -4.74 -9.58 -13.73
C HIS A 274 -4.24 -8.44 -14.63
N GLU A 275 -5.12 -7.50 -14.98
CA GLU A 275 -4.77 -6.36 -15.83
C GLU A 275 -3.80 -5.36 -15.16
N MET A 276 -3.68 -5.38 -13.84
CA MET A 276 -2.75 -4.50 -13.11
C MET A 276 -1.38 -5.13 -12.90
N ALA A 277 -1.21 -6.42 -13.21
CA ALA A 277 0.02 -7.18 -12.95
C ALA A 277 1.29 -6.54 -13.55
N GLU A 278 1.17 -5.91 -14.71
CA GLU A 278 2.29 -5.29 -15.43
C GLU A 278 2.45 -3.79 -15.15
N LEU A 279 1.58 -3.19 -14.33
CA LEU A 279 1.76 -1.80 -13.92
C LEU A 279 3.06 -1.65 -13.11
N PRO A 280 3.94 -0.69 -13.44
CA PRO A 280 5.24 -0.56 -12.79
C PRO A 280 5.16 -0.46 -11.27
N LYS A 281 4.20 0.29 -10.72
CA LYS A 281 3.98 0.42 -9.28
C LYS A 281 3.56 -0.89 -8.59
N VAL A 282 2.74 -1.71 -9.27
CA VAL A 282 2.28 -3.02 -8.75
C VAL A 282 3.44 -4.01 -8.74
N ARG A 283 4.22 -4.06 -9.83
CA ARG A 283 5.44 -4.89 -9.91
C ARG A 283 6.46 -4.49 -8.85
N ALA A 284 6.74 -3.21 -8.71
CA ALA A 284 7.70 -2.69 -7.72
C ALA A 284 7.36 -3.17 -6.30
N PHE A 285 6.12 -3.02 -5.87
CA PHE A 285 5.70 -3.45 -4.54
C PHE A 285 5.66 -4.97 -4.40
N ARG A 286 5.12 -5.68 -5.39
CA ARG A 286 5.07 -7.14 -5.42
C ARG A 286 6.45 -7.74 -5.26
N ASP A 287 7.39 -7.37 -6.14
CA ASP A 287 8.73 -7.95 -6.18
C ASP A 287 9.52 -7.60 -4.90
N TRP A 288 9.34 -6.39 -4.39
CA TRP A 288 9.91 -5.98 -3.12
C TRP A 288 9.31 -6.76 -1.93
N LEU A 289 7.97 -6.88 -1.85
CA LEU A 289 7.32 -7.59 -0.74
C LEU A 289 7.68 -9.08 -0.74
N VAL A 290 7.63 -9.75 -1.89
CA VAL A 290 8.03 -11.16 -2.03
C VAL A 290 9.48 -11.36 -1.58
N SER A 291 10.40 -10.49 -2.00
CA SER A 291 11.80 -10.54 -1.55
C SER A 291 11.95 -10.31 -0.04
N THR A 292 11.17 -9.40 0.51
CA THR A 292 11.16 -9.08 1.96
C THR A 292 10.62 -10.26 2.77
N MET A 293 9.56 -10.90 2.28
CA MET A 293 8.99 -12.08 2.93
C MET A 293 9.94 -13.26 2.93
N ALA A 294 10.59 -13.54 1.80
CA ALA A 294 11.59 -14.61 1.71
C ALA A 294 12.73 -14.41 2.72
N LYS A 295 13.20 -13.18 2.93
CA LYS A 295 14.20 -12.85 3.96
C LYS A 295 13.66 -13.05 5.38
N SER A 296 12.43 -12.62 5.64
CA SER A 296 11.78 -12.76 6.95
C SER A 296 11.57 -14.23 7.31
N GLU A 297 11.15 -15.06 6.36
CA GLU A 297 11.02 -16.51 6.58
C GLU A 297 12.38 -17.18 6.83
N ALA A 298 13.40 -16.85 6.03
CA ALA A 298 14.75 -17.38 6.23
C ALA A 298 15.35 -16.97 7.58
N ALA A 299 15.02 -15.78 8.11
CA ALA A 299 15.45 -15.30 9.41
C ALA A 299 14.58 -15.82 10.57
N SER A 300 13.45 -16.48 10.29
CA SER A 300 12.51 -16.92 11.31
C SER A 300 13.12 -17.98 12.24
N TRP A 301 12.56 -18.08 13.45
CA TRP A 301 12.94 -19.13 14.40
C TRP A 301 12.81 -20.53 13.80
N LEU A 302 11.75 -20.78 13.02
CA LEU A 302 11.53 -22.07 12.37
C LEU A 302 12.66 -22.47 11.43
N SER A 303 13.11 -21.57 10.56
CA SER A 303 14.25 -21.85 9.67
C SER A 303 15.54 -22.14 10.45
N ARG A 304 15.74 -21.50 11.61
CA ARG A 304 16.87 -21.79 12.51
C ARG A 304 16.80 -23.16 13.19
N GLN A 305 15.60 -23.74 13.30
CA GLN A 305 15.36 -25.08 13.83
C GLN A 305 15.29 -26.16 12.73
N GLY A 306 15.42 -25.80 11.45
CA GLY A 306 15.40 -26.76 10.33
C GLY A 306 13.99 -27.13 9.82
N TYR A 307 12.97 -26.31 10.11
CA TYR A 307 11.59 -26.47 9.60
C TYR A 307 11.36 -25.79 8.27
#